data_6be9e2de31d9eb70eede095fc76705f2
#
_entry.id   6be9e2de31d9eb70eede095fc76705f2
#
_cell.length_a   1.000
_cell.length_b   1.000
_cell.length_c   1.000
_cell.angle_alpha   90.00
_cell.angle_beta   90.00
_cell.angle_gamma   90.00
#
_symmetry.space_group_name_H-M   'P 1'
#
loop_
_entity.id
_entity.type
_entity.pdbx_description
1 polymer ?
#
loop_
_entity_poly.entity_id
_entity_poly.type
_entity_poly.pdbx_seq_one_letter_code
_entity_poly.pdbx_strand_id
1 'polypeptide(L)'
;MMIPRSLALRSGAAASLLLSALLLTGCAAAVPLEPAADAINPACADVVVHLPASVADQPARETNAQATGAWGDPAAVLMHCGVTVPGPTTLPCLNVNGIDWIEDDADAPRYRYTTYGRDPAIEIVIDSEKVSGTTALVDLASAVSGVPATSACLGVEDVPLPTEAPSL
;
A
#
# COMPACT_ATOMS: atom_id res chain seq x y z
N MET A 1 23.63 -30.01 68.89
CA MET A 1 24.14 -29.60 67.58
C MET A 1 22.90 -29.21 66.74
N MET A 2 22.52 -27.91 66.71
CA MET A 2 21.30 -27.40 66.08
C MET A 2 21.65 -26.81 64.73
N ILE A 3 21.02 -27.31 63.65
CA ILE A 3 21.17 -26.82 62.27
C ILE A 3 20.01 -25.86 62.00
N PRO A 4 20.25 -24.60 61.57
CA PRO A 4 19.16 -23.66 61.29
C PRO A 4 18.53 -23.93 59.91
N ARG A 5 17.21 -24.18 59.90
CA ARG A 5 16.34 -24.39 58.73
C ARG A 5 15.75 -23.06 58.22
N SER A 6 16.51 -22.14 57.67
CA SER A 6 15.95 -20.85 57.23
C SER A 6 16.50 -20.23 55.95
N LEU A 7 17.02 -21.03 54.98
CA LEU A 7 17.56 -20.48 53.74
C LEU A 7 16.90 -20.98 52.44
N ALA A 8 15.75 -21.68 52.47
CA ALA A 8 15.17 -22.30 51.28
C ALA A 8 13.93 -21.56 50.70
N LEU A 9 13.52 -20.41 51.23
CA LEU A 9 12.24 -19.77 50.83
C LEU A 9 12.37 -18.45 50.05
N ARG A 10 13.57 -18.00 49.67
CA ARG A 10 13.77 -16.71 48.99
C ARG A 10 14.07 -16.79 47.50
N SER A 11 14.32 -17.96 46.93
CA SER A 11 14.69 -18.12 45.53
C SER A 11 13.49 -18.31 44.57
N GLY A 12 12.29 -18.57 45.07
CA GLY A 12 11.12 -18.82 44.22
C GLY A 12 10.41 -17.56 43.71
N ALA A 13 10.50 -16.46 44.46
CA ALA A 13 9.76 -15.23 44.10
C ALA A 13 10.41 -14.43 42.93
N ALA A 14 11.73 -14.50 42.76
CA ALA A 14 12.43 -13.76 41.73
C ALA A 14 12.26 -14.40 40.32
N ALA A 15 12.10 -15.71 40.25
CA ALA A 15 11.91 -16.42 38.98
C ALA A 15 10.51 -16.20 38.37
N SER A 16 9.48 -16.01 39.20
CA SER A 16 8.11 -15.76 38.74
C SER A 16 7.90 -14.36 38.15
N LEU A 17 8.65 -13.35 38.60
CA LEU A 17 8.58 -11.98 38.10
C LEU A 17 9.24 -11.81 36.74
N LEU A 18 10.28 -12.60 36.42
CA LEU A 18 10.97 -12.56 35.13
C LEU A 18 10.14 -13.22 34.00
N LEU A 19 9.31 -14.21 34.30
CA LEU A 19 8.47 -14.90 33.33
C LEU A 19 7.22 -14.08 32.92
N SER A 20 6.77 -13.16 33.77
CA SER A 20 5.60 -12.31 33.48
C SER A 20 5.92 -11.13 32.54
N ALA A 21 7.21 -10.77 32.38
CA ALA A 21 7.63 -9.65 31.52
C ALA A 21 7.69 -9.99 30.02
N LEU A 22 7.67 -11.28 29.65
CA LEU A 22 7.78 -11.72 28.26
C LEU A 22 6.44 -11.76 27.49
N LEU A 23 5.30 -11.48 28.12
CA LEU A 23 3.99 -11.61 27.48
C LEU A 23 3.39 -10.28 26.97
N LEU A 24 4.10 -9.15 27.08
CA LEU A 24 3.68 -7.88 26.48
C LEU A 24 4.21 -7.75 25.04
N THR A 25 3.96 -8.72 24.17
CA THR A 25 4.03 -8.48 22.74
C THR A 25 2.79 -7.66 22.34
N GLY A 26 2.89 -6.34 22.49
CA GLY A 26 1.82 -5.44 22.06
C GLY A 26 1.57 -5.63 20.57
N CYS A 27 0.32 -5.97 20.18
CA CYS A 27 -0.11 -5.88 18.80
C CYS A 27 0.15 -4.45 18.31
N ALA A 28 0.90 -4.29 17.22
CA ALA A 28 1.03 -2.98 16.59
C ALA A 28 -0.37 -2.49 16.23
N ALA A 29 -0.68 -1.24 16.56
CA ALA A 29 -2.00 -0.68 16.25
C ALA A 29 -2.22 -0.71 14.74
N ALA A 30 -3.44 -1.07 14.31
CA ALA A 30 -3.82 -1.00 12.91
C ALA A 30 -3.71 0.44 12.40
N VAL A 31 -3.28 0.60 11.15
CA VAL A 31 -3.25 1.90 10.47
C VAL A 31 -4.70 2.34 10.21
N PRO A 32 -5.15 3.49 10.76
CA PRO A 32 -6.51 3.95 10.54
C PRO A 32 -6.66 4.51 9.12
N LEU A 33 -7.53 3.89 8.32
CA LEU A 33 -7.87 4.31 6.97
C LEU A 33 -9.39 4.34 6.80
N GLU A 34 -9.86 5.06 5.77
CA GLU A 34 -11.24 5.04 5.34
C GLU A 34 -11.39 4.17 4.08
N PRO A 35 -12.43 3.34 3.96
CA PRO A 35 -12.65 2.55 2.76
C PRO A 35 -13.03 3.47 1.58
N ALA A 36 -12.57 3.13 0.38
CA ALA A 36 -13.01 3.81 -0.84
C ALA A 36 -14.49 3.54 -1.12
N ALA A 37 -15.11 4.36 -1.98
CA ALA A 37 -16.55 4.29 -2.26
C ALA A 37 -17.00 2.93 -2.81
N ASP A 38 -16.16 2.27 -3.63
CA ASP A 38 -16.39 0.94 -4.20
C ASP A 38 -15.47 -0.14 -3.59
N ALA A 39 -15.10 0.02 -2.33
CA ALA A 39 -14.24 -0.96 -1.60
C ALA A 39 -14.88 -2.36 -1.50
N ILE A 40 -16.19 -2.48 -1.72
CA ILE A 40 -16.92 -3.76 -1.72
C ILE A 40 -16.81 -4.51 -3.05
N ASN A 41 -16.20 -3.93 -4.07
CA ASN A 41 -16.02 -4.58 -5.37
C ASN A 41 -15.27 -5.90 -5.23
N PRO A 42 -15.78 -7.01 -5.79
CA PRO A 42 -15.13 -8.32 -5.67
C PRO A 42 -13.69 -8.33 -6.20
N ALA A 43 -13.37 -7.55 -7.24
CA ALA A 43 -12.01 -7.46 -7.76
C ALA A 43 -11.03 -6.86 -6.74
N CYS A 44 -11.49 -5.99 -5.83
CA CYS A 44 -10.67 -5.49 -4.74
C CYS A 44 -10.27 -6.59 -3.74
N ALA A 45 -11.10 -7.61 -3.55
CA ALA A 45 -10.73 -8.75 -2.71
C ALA A 45 -9.56 -9.52 -3.32
N ASP A 46 -9.56 -9.72 -4.64
CA ASP A 46 -8.45 -10.36 -5.35
C ASP A 46 -7.15 -9.54 -5.24
N VAL A 47 -7.23 -8.21 -5.34
CA VAL A 47 -6.08 -7.33 -5.12
C VAL A 47 -5.51 -7.52 -3.71
N VAL A 48 -6.38 -7.48 -2.67
CA VAL A 48 -5.95 -7.56 -1.27
C VAL A 48 -5.26 -8.88 -0.95
N VAL A 49 -5.75 -10.02 -1.46
CA VAL A 49 -5.14 -11.33 -1.18
C VAL A 49 -3.79 -11.52 -1.86
N HIS A 50 -3.46 -10.70 -2.87
CA HIS A 50 -2.18 -10.73 -3.58
C HIS A 50 -1.22 -9.62 -3.14
N LEU A 51 -1.58 -8.81 -2.12
CA LEU A 51 -0.69 -7.78 -1.60
C LEU A 51 0.59 -8.40 -1.03
N PRO A 52 1.78 -7.83 -1.36
CA PRO A 52 3.03 -8.33 -0.86
C PRO A 52 3.22 -8.05 0.63
N ALA A 53 3.97 -8.92 1.31
CA ALA A 53 4.34 -8.74 2.71
C ALA A 53 5.29 -7.56 2.95
N SER A 54 5.89 -7.01 1.87
CA SER A 54 6.80 -5.86 1.92
C SER A 54 6.67 -5.06 0.63
N VAL A 55 6.70 -3.72 0.73
CA VAL A 55 6.71 -2.75 -0.39
C VAL A 55 7.80 -1.74 -0.15
N ALA A 56 8.71 -1.55 -1.10
CA ALA A 56 9.88 -0.68 -0.99
C ALA A 56 10.64 -0.91 0.34
N ASP A 57 10.89 -2.19 0.67
CA ASP A 57 11.51 -2.68 1.90
C ASP A 57 10.73 -2.35 3.20
N GLN A 58 9.52 -1.81 3.10
CA GLN A 58 8.67 -1.56 4.26
C GLN A 58 7.76 -2.78 4.52
N PRO A 59 7.70 -3.28 5.76
CA PRO A 59 6.82 -4.39 6.12
C PRO A 59 5.35 -3.99 6.07
N ALA A 60 4.49 -4.94 5.67
CA ALA A 60 3.04 -4.74 5.70
C ALA A 60 2.53 -4.49 7.13
N ARG A 61 1.47 -3.70 7.23
CA ARG A 61 0.77 -3.35 8.46
C ARG A 61 -0.71 -3.70 8.33
N GLU A 62 -1.31 -4.08 9.45
CA GLU A 62 -2.76 -4.21 9.51
C GLU A 62 -3.44 -2.85 9.32
N THR A 63 -4.58 -2.86 8.63
CA THR A 63 -5.45 -1.69 8.45
C THR A 63 -6.83 -1.97 9.05
N ASN A 64 -7.58 -0.91 9.37
CA ASN A 64 -8.94 -1.04 9.92
C ASN A 64 -10.05 -0.84 8.89
N ALA A 65 -9.70 -0.67 7.59
CA ALA A 65 -10.65 -0.40 6.52
C ALA A 65 -10.60 -1.47 5.44
N GLN A 66 -11.75 -1.76 4.83
CA GLN A 66 -11.89 -2.73 3.76
C GLN A 66 -11.15 -2.26 2.49
N ALA A 67 -10.55 -3.22 1.78
CA ALA A 67 -9.85 -3.03 0.52
C ALA A 67 -8.71 -1.98 0.59
N THR A 68 -7.99 -2.00 1.71
CA THR A 68 -6.85 -1.14 1.96
C THR A 68 -5.59 -1.95 2.28
N GLY A 69 -4.44 -1.33 2.09
CA GLY A 69 -3.12 -1.84 2.49
C GLY A 69 -2.25 -0.73 3.04
N ALA A 70 -1.29 -1.07 3.89
CA ALA A 70 -0.34 -0.12 4.45
C ALA A 70 1.02 -0.79 4.68
N TRP A 71 2.11 -0.03 4.48
CA TRP A 71 3.48 -0.51 4.70
C TRP A 71 4.32 0.56 5.38
N GLY A 72 5.15 0.11 6.32
CA GLY A 72 6.06 0.95 7.11
C GLY A 72 5.49 1.39 8.47
N ASP A 73 6.40 1.81 9.36
CA ASP A 73 6.05 2.34 10.69
C ASP A 73 6.89 3.57 11.05
N PRO A 74 6.32 4.78 10.93
CA PRO A 74 4.97 5.11 10.46
C PRO A 74 4.77 4.76 8.98
N ALA A 75 3.51 4.49 8.57
CA ALA A 75 3.19 4.06 7.23
C ALA A 75 3.70 5.06 6.16
N ALA A 76 4.50 4.55 5.23
CA ALA A 76 5.10 5.29 4.12
C ALA A 76 4.36 5.04 2.80
N VAL A 77 3.67 3.90 2.69
CA VAL A 77 2.86 3.54 1.52
C VAL A 77 1.47 3.14 2.01
N LEU A 78 0.44 3.69 1.39
CA LEU A 78 -0.96 3.37 1.64
C LEU A 78 -1.62 2.97 0.31
N MET A 79 -2.53 2.01 0.35
CA MET A 79 -3.31 1.57 -0.81
C MET A 79 -4.80 1.61 -0.50
N HIS A 80 -5.59 2.05 -1.47
CA HIS A 80 -7.04 1.98 -1.48
C HIS A 80 -7.50 1.38 -2.82
N CYS A 81 -8.31 0.33 -2.77
CA CYS A 81 -8.99 -0.21 -3.94
C CYS A 81 -10.46 0.21 -3.95
N GLY A 82 -10.98 0.53 -5.14
CA GLY A 82 -12.37 1.00 -5.32
C GLY A 82 -12.52 2.51 -5.23
N VAL A 83 -11.43 3.26 -5.50
CA VAL A 83 -11.51 4.71 -5.65
C VAL A 83 -12.21 5.09 -6.96
N THR A 84 -12.59 6.35 -7.09
CA THR A 84 -13.21 6.86 -8.32
C THR A 84 -12.30 6.61 -9.52
N VAL A 85 -12.85 5.97 -10.57
CA VAL A 85 -12.12 5.73 -11.82
C VAL A 85 -11.77 7.06 -12.49
N PRO A 86 -10.49 7.33 -12.76
CA PRO A 86 -10.08 8.57 -13.41
C PRO A 86 -10.66 8.69 -14.82
N GLY A 87 -11.23 9.86 -15.13
CA GLY A 87 -11.54 10.28 -16.49
C GLY A 87 -10.31 10.84 -17.20
N PRO A 88 -10.47 11.34 -18.44
CA PRO A 88 -9.43 12.08 -19.14
C PRO A 88 -8.88 13.21 -18.29
N THR A 89 -7.55 13.32 -18.20
CA THR A 89 -6.85 14.28 -17.34
C THR A 89 -5.62 14.83 -18.03
N THR A 90 -5.15 15.98 -17.54
CA THR A 90 -3.86 16.59 -17.94
C THR A 90 -2.74 16.27 -16.95
N LEU A 91 -3.04 15.55 -15.87
CA LEU A 91 -2.01 15.08 -14.93
C LEU A 91 -1.06 14.09 -15.64
N PRO A 92 0.19 14.04 -15.20
CA PRO A 92 1.16 13.09 -15.74
C PRO A 92 0.64 11.65 -15.68
N CYS A 93 0.87 10.91 -16.75
CA CYS A 93 0.64 9.48 -16.78
C CYS A 93 1.96 8.74 -16.94
N LEU A 94 2.20 7.80 -16.05
CA LEU A 94 3.42 6.99 -15.96
C LEU A 94 3.07 5.54 -16.20
N ASN A 95 3.77 4.87 -17.11
CA ASN A 95 3.69 3.40 -17.19
C ASN A 95 4.79 2.79 -16.32
N VAL A 96 4.38 2.04 -15.29
CA VAL A 96 5.29 1.29 -14.42
C VAL A 96 4.89 -0.17 -14.47
N ASN A 97 5.80 -1.00 -15.00
CA ASN A 97 5.63 -2.45 -15.09
C ASN A 97 4.30 -2.89 -15.76
N GLY A 98 3.88 -2.17 -16.80
CA GLY A 98 2.66 -2.46 -17.57
C GLY A 98 1.37 -1.94 -16.95
N ILE A 99 1.47 -1.12 -15.92
CA ILE A 99 0.33 -0.45 -15.30
C ILE A 99 0.47 1.05 -15.53
N ASP A 100 -0.58 1.66 -16.06
CA ASP A 100 -0.66 3.10 -16.23
C ASP A 100 -1.17 3.74 -14.95
N TRP A 101 -0.43 4.76 -14.48
CA TRP A 101 -0.69 5.51 -13.26
C TRP A 101 -0.82 7.00 -13.56
N ILE A 102 -1.89 7.61 -13.10
CA ILE A 102 -1.99 9.07 -13.03
C ILE A 102 -1.27 9.50 -11.75
N GLU A 103 -0.28 10.39 -11.90
CA GLU A 103 0.44 10.98 -10.77
C GLU A 103 -0.19 12.31 -10.38
N ASP A 104 -0.48 12.48 -9.09
CA ASP A 104 -0.90 13.72 -8.47
C ASP A 104 0.08 14.09 -7.37
N ASP A 105 0.76 15.23 -7.52
CA ASP A 105 1.78 15.77 -6.64
C ASP A 105 1.26 16.94 -5.75
N ALA A 106 -0.04 17.20 -5.75
CA ALA A 106 -0.64 18.32 -5.03
C ALA A 106 -0.32 18.28 -3.51
N ASP A 107 -0.15 17.10 -2.95
CA ASP A 107 0.15 16.87 -1.53
C ASP A 107 1.62 16.51 -1.29
N ALA A 108 2.54 16.83 -2.21
CA ALA A 108 3.96 16.49 -2.04
C ALA A 108 4.49 16.89 -0.65
N PRO A 109 5.32 16.06 0.00
CA PRO A 109 6.03 14.88 -0.53
C PRO A 109 5.19 13.59 -0.58
N ARG A 110 3.90 13.64 -0.31
CA ARG A 110 2.98 12.50 -0.39
C ARG A 110 2.33 12.50 -1.76
N TYR A 111 2.91 11.73 -2.67
CA TYR A 111 2.42 11.57 -4.03
C TYR A 111 1.29 10.55 -4.08
N ARG A 112 0.29 10.84 -4.90
CA ARG A 112 -0.85 9.97 -5.12
C ARG A 112 -0.77 9.39 -6.54
N TYR A 113 -0.84 8.07 -6.65
CA TYR A 113 -0.84 7.36 -7.91
C TYR A 113 -2.16 6.61 -8.05
N THR A 114 -2.94 6.90 -9.09
CA THR A 114 -4.21 6.22 -9.35
C THR A 114 -4.13 5.46 -10.67
N THR A 115 -4.53 4.19 -10.69
CA THR A 115 -4.52 3.40 -11.92
C THR A 115 -5.41 4.04 -12.98
N TYR A 116 -4.94 4.10 -14.23
CA TYR A 116 -5.71 4.54 -15.37
C TYR A 116 -6.22 3.35 -16.17
N GLY A 117 -7.48 3.46 -16.66
CA GLY A 117 -8.09 2.40 -17.46
C GLY A 117 -8.46 1.13 -16.75
N ARG A 118 -8.50 1.12 -15.41
CA ARG A 118 -8.89 -0.03 -14.61
C ARG A 118 -10.12 0.30 -13.77
N ASP A 119 -11.03 -0.68 -13.63
CA ASP A 119 -12.25 -0.57 -12.84
C ASP A 119 -12.44 -1.90 -12.07
N PRO A 120 -12.37 -1.90 -10.73
CA PRO A 120 -12.17 -0.76 -9.83
C PRO A 120 -10.79 -0.10 -9.98
N ALA A 121 -10.73 1.23 -9.79
CA ALA A 121 -9.46 1.91 -9.74
C ALA A 121 -8.77 1.71 -8.39
N ILE A 122 -7.43 1.71 -8.42
CA ILE A 122 -6.59 1.53 -7.24
C ILE A 122 -5.74 2.79 -7.06
N GLU A 123 -5.70 3.29 -5.84
CA GLU A 123 -4.89 4.44 -5.45
C GLU A 123 -3.77 4.00 -4.52
N ILE A 124 -2.56 4.50 -4.78
CA ILE A 124 -1.40 4.34 -3.91
C ILE A 124 -0.92 5.73 -3.48
N VAL A 125 -0.83 5.96 -2.18
CA VAL A 125 -0.24 7.18 -1.61
C VAL A 125 1.14 6.85 -1.07
N ILE A 126 2.17 7.57 -1.54
CA ILE A 126 3.57 7.28 -1.25
C ILE A 126 4.25 8.51 -0.66
N ASP A 127 4.85 8.38 0.51
CA ASP A 127 5.73 9.37 1.11
C ASP A 127 7.13 9.25 0.48
N SER A 128 7.43 10.14 -0.48
CA SER A 128 8.67 10.11 -1.26
C SER A 128 9.93 10.46 -0.46
N GLU A 129 9.78 11.04 0.74
CA GLU A 129 10.91 11.25 1.65
C GLU A 129 11.34 9.96 2.36
N LYS A 130 10.47 8.95 2.39
CA LYS A 130 10.72 7.68 3.09
C LYS A 130 11.06 6.53 2.16
N VAL A 131 10.40 6.47 0.99
CA VAL A 131 10.55 5.36 0.06
C VAL A 131 10.57 5.83 -1.39
N SER A 132 11.15 5.01 -2.27
CA SER A 132 11.09 5.24 -3.72
C SER A 132 9.69 4.93 -4.26
N GLY A 133 9.06 5.92 -4.91
CA GLY A 133 7.76 5.74 -5.56
C GLY A 133 7.78 4.64 -6.61
N THR A 134 8.76 4.66 -7.50
CA THR A 134 8.90 3.64 -8.55
C THR A 134 9.05 2.23 -7.98
N THR A 135 9.85 2.05 -6.92
CA THR A 135 10.02 0.75 -6.27
C THR A 135 8.69 0.28 -5.69
N ALA A 136 7.95 1.16 -4.99
CA ALA A 136 6.66 0.81 -4.42
C ALA A 136 5.64 0.38 -5.49
N LEU A 137 5.56 1.11 -6.61
CA LEU A 137 4.66 0.75 -7.72
C LEU A 137 5.04 -0.56 -8.40
N VAL A 138 6.35 -0.85 -8.55
CA VAL A 138 6.84 -2.13 -9.10
C VAL A 138 6.45 -3.30 -8.19
N ASP A 139 6.65 -3.17 -6.88
CA ASP A 139 6.33 -4.22 -5.91
C ASP A 139 4.83 -4.53 -5.86
N LEU A 140 3.98 -3.52 -6.08
CA LEU A 140 2.52 -3.66 -6.09
C LEU A 140 1.96 -4.13 -7.45
N ALA A 141 2.77 -4.10 -8.52
CA ALA A 141 2.29 -4.35 -9.87
C ALA A 141 1.58 -5.71 -10.02
N SER A 142 2.09 -6.76 -9.37
CA SER A 142 1.48 -8.11 -9.45
C SER A 142 0.05 -8.11 -8.89
N ALA A 143 -0.18 -7.50 -7.74
CA ALA A 143 -1.51 -7.43 -7.12
C ALA A 143 -2.47 -6.58 -7.96
N VAL A 144 -2.00 -5.42 -8.46
CA VAL A 144 -2.80 -4.49 -9.26
C VAL A 144 -3.15 -5.06 -10.64
N SER A 145 -2.28 -5.88 -11.24
CA SER A 145 -2.50 -6.49 -12.55
C SER A 145 -3.69 -7.45 -12.59
N GLY A 146 -4.16 -7.92 -11.44
CA GLY A 146 -5.38 -8.71 -11.30
C GLY A 146 -6.64 -7.99 -11.79
N VAL A 147 -6.67 -6.66 -11.74
CA VAL A 147 -7.74 -5.85 -12.35
C VAL A 147 -7.37 -5.56 -13.82
N PRO A 148 -8.12 -6.05 -14.82
CA PRO A 148 -7.78 -5.87 -16.22
C PRO A 148 -7.88 -4.39 -16.65
N ALA A 149 -6.96 -3.96 -17.54
CA ALA A 149 -7.04 -2.65 -18.14
C ALA A 149 -8.03 -2.65 -19.34
N THR A 150 -8.87 -1.64 -19.43
CA THR A 150 -9.83 -1.41 -20.52
C THR A 150 -9.43 -0.23 -21.42
N SER A 151 -8.50 0.60 -20.97
CA SER A 151 -7.89 1.71 -21.70
C SER A 151 -6.47 1.95 -21.20
N ALA A 152 -5.71 2.75 -21.96
CA ALA A 152 -4.34 3.09 -21.63
C ALA A 152 -4.12 4.60 -21.77
N CYS A 153 -3.06 5.11 -21.14
CA CYS A 153 -2.62 6.47 -21.36
C CYS A 153 -2.16 6.65 -22.82
N LEU A 154 -2.47 7.81 -23.38
CA LEU A 154 -2.05 8.17 -24.74
C LEU A 154 -0.75 8.98 -24.63
N GLY A 155 0.30 8.50 -25.32
CA GLY A 155 1.51 9.27 -25.59
C GLY A 155 1.33 10.21 -26.77
N VAL A 156 2.29 11.10 -26.97
CA VAL A 156 2.29 11.99 -28.16
C VAL A 156 2.38 11.22 -29.48
N GLU A 157 2.97 10.03 -29.47
CA GLU A 157 3.06 9.11 -30.60
C GLU A 157 1.70 8.46 -30.99
N ASP A 158 0.75 8.43 -30.04
CA ASP A 158 -0.57 7.84 -30.26
C ASP A 158 -1.57 8.84 -30.86
N VAL A 159 -1.19 10.12 -30.94
CA VAL A 159 -2.04 11.17 -31.51
C VAL A 159 -1.85 11.16 -33.04
N PRO A 160 -2.88 10.79 -33.83
CA PRO A 160 -2.76 10.84 -35.28
C PRO A 160 -2.47 12.27 -35.76
N LEU A 161 -1.34 12.44 -36.41
CA LEU A 161 -1.03 13.73 -37.06
C LEU A 161 -2.11 14.05 -38.10
N PRO A 162 -2.54 15.33 -38.23
CA PRO A 162 -3.44 15.72 -39.31
C PRO A 162 -2.84 15.31 -40.65
N THR A 163 -3.53 14.48 -41.40
CA THR A 163 -3.11 14.18 -42.75
C THR A 163 -3.12 15.49 -43.55
N GLU A 164 -1.97 15.92 -44.01
CA GLU A 164 -1.83 17.14 -44.82
C GLU A 164 -2.86 17.09 -45.98
N ALA A 165 -3.74 18.09 -46.02
CA ALA A 165 -4.74 18.17 -47.09
C ALA A 165 -4.00 18.24 -48.46
N PRO A 166 -4.45 17.51 -49.49
CA PRO A 166 -3.80 17.57 -50.81
C PRO A 166 -3.81 19.03 -51.29
N SER A 167 -2.62 19.55 -51.57
CA SER A 167 -2.44 20.87 -52.16
C SER A 167 -3.15 20.89 -53.54
N LEU A 168 -4.13 21.82 -53.68
CA LEU A 168 -4.85 22.11 -54.91
C LEU A 168 -3.90 22.73 -55.95
#